data_b9c0dc9e424db334f3ba4e25acb31e24
#
_entry.id   b9c0dc9e424db334f3ba4e25acb31e24
#
_cell.length_a   1.000
_cell.length_b   1.000
_cell.length_c   1.000
_cell.angle_alpha   90.00
_cell.angle_beta   90.00
_cell.angle_gamma   90.00
#
_symmetry.space_group_name_H-M   'P 1'
#
loop_
_entity.id
_entity.type
_entity.pdbx_description
1 polymer ?
#
loop_
_entity_poly.entity_id
_entity_poly.type
_entity_poly.pdbx_seq_one_letter_code
_entity_poly.pdbx_strand_id
1 'polypeptide(L)'
;MVPLTERRSTRQVYLTIALLCAIAGSVDALAYLRLGRLFVANLTGNTVFFAYHLAERHWLSALERLAIILSFFSGVITDRFVQRWIASGRRAWNPAVVSLIIECGVLCALAFLSTYGSLRVALLVTLAWTMGLQNDAFQTVGPVSLNTAFITGDIQKLGIAIASQPADEQATKKRRQQVISLATAWLAYVVGAILGAVGSQTFALRALLIPAALVLIALAMELRARN
;
A
#
# COMPACT_ATOMS: atom_id res chain seq x y z
N MET A 1 -5.06 -3.32 -27.53
CA MET A 1 -4.55 -2.29 -26.62
C MET A 1 -3.43 -2.92 -25.82
N VAL A 2 -2.16 -2.53 -26.05
CA VAL A 2 -1.00 -3.08 -25.31
C VAL A 2 -1.13 -2.63 -23.85
N PRO A 3 -1.04 -3.53 -22.86
CA PRO A 3 -1.12 -3.14 -21.46
C PRO A 3 -0.07 -2.08 -21.15
N LEU A 4 -0.43 -1.02 -20.43
CA LEU A 4 0.45 0.10 -20.07
C LEU A 4 1.71 -0.32 -19.28
N THR A 5 1.76 -1.56 -18.84
CA THR A 5 2.89 -2.19 -18.14
C THR A 5 4.13 -2.44 -19.01
N GLU A 6 3.99 -2.50 -20.34
CA GLU A 6 5.13 -2.79 -21.23
C GLU A 6 6.04 -1.59 -21.53
N ARG A 7 5.66 -0.36 -21.17
CA ARG A 7 6.45 0.85 -21.46
C ARG A 7 7.39 1.33 -20.35
N ARG A 8 7.32 0.73 -19.16
CA ARG A 8 8.16 1.18 -18.03
C ARG A 8 9.56 0.62 -18.12
N SER A 9 10.57 1.47 -17.93
CA SER A 9 11.94 0.98 -17.73
C SER A 9 12.04 0.16 -16.44
N THR A 10 12.96 -0.81 -16.40
CA THR A 10 13.22 -1.63 -15.20
C THR A 10 13.45 -0.77 -13.95
N ARG A 11 14.15 0.37 -14.10
CA ARG A 11 14.38 1.32 -13.01
C ARG A 11 13.09 1.95 -12.50
N GLN A 12 12.19 2.33 -13.40
CA GLN A 12 10.87 2.89 -13.01
C GLN A 12 10.03 1.86 -12.24
N VAL A 13 10.06 0.59 -12.67
CA VAL A 13 9.37 -0.50 -11.95
C VAL A 13 9.87 -0.60 -10.51
N TYR A 14 11.18 -0.68 -10.28
CA TYR A 14 11.74 -0.78 -8.93
C TYR A 14 11.46 0.45 -8.07
N LEU A 15 11.53 1.65 -8.64
CA LEU A 15 11.22 2.88 -7.90
C LEU A 15 9.73 2.95 -7.52
N THR A 16 8.81 2.57 -8.41
CA THR A 16 7.38 2.51 -8.10
C THR A 16 7.12 1.51 -6.97
N ILE A 17 7.69 0.30 -7.04
CA ILE A 17 7.60 -0.70 -5.96
C ILE A 17 8.12 -0.13 -4.64
N ALA A 18 9.30 0.47 -4.65
CA ALA A 18 9.89 1.04 -3.45
C ALA A 18 9.02 2.13 -2.82
N LEU A 19 8.49 3.05 -3.62
CA LEU A 19 7.64 4.13 -3.12
C LEU A 19 6.34 3.57 -2.51
N LEU A 20 5.63 2.70 -3.20
CA LEU A 20 4.34 2.16 -2.74
C LEU A 20 4.50 1.33 -1.45
N CYS A 21 5.54 0.49 -1.37
CA CYS A 21 5.81 -0.28 -0.16
C CYS A 21 6.29 0.61 1.00
N ALA A 22 7.07 1.66 0.73
CA ALA A 22 7.46 2.62 1.76
C ALA A 22 6.26 3.44 2.28
N ILE A 23 5.30 3.79 1.42
CA ILE A 23 4.04 4.42 1.82
C ILE A 23 3.30 3.50 2.78
N ALA A 24 3.05 2.24 2.39
CA ALA A 24 2.32 1.27 3.22
C ALA A 24 3.01 1.04 4.57
N GLY A 25 4.33 0.85 4.60
CA GLY A 25 5.10 0.70 5.83
C GLY A 25 5.03 1.92 6.74
N SER A 26 5.13 3.13 6.16
CA SER A 26 5.03 4.39 6.90
C SER A 26 3.66 4.57 7.54
N VAL A 27 2.59 4.33 6.80
CA VAL A 27 1.21 4.45 7.28
C VAL A 27 0.92 3.40 8.35
N ASP A 28 1.37 2.15 8.19
CA ASP A 28 1.21 1.11 9.21
C ASP A 28 1.94 1.45 10.51
N ALA A 29 3.17 1.94 10.44
CA ALA A 29 3.91 2.34 11.63
C ALA A 29 3.25 3.52 12.36
N LEU A 30 2.76 4.52 11.62
CA LEU A 30 2.02 5.65 12.18
C LEU A 30 0.71 5.21 12.84
N ALA A 31 -0.08 4.37 12.16
CA ALA A 31 -1.33 3.84 12.70
C ALA A 31 -1.07 3.03 13.98
N TYR A 32 -0.07 2.16 13.96
CA TYR A 32 0.29 1.34 15.12
C TYR A 32 0.71 2.18 16.32
N LEU A 33 1.57 3.18 16.11
CA LEU A 33 2.12 3.98 17.20
C LEU A 33 1.16 5.05 17.73
N ARG A 34 0.26 5.58 16.89
CA ARG A 34 -0.57 6.74 17.23
C ARG A 34 -2.07 6.47 17.30
N LEU A 35 -2.53 5.37 16.70
CA LEU A 35 -3.96 5.08 16.59
C LEU A 35 -4.39 3.77 17.28
N GLY A 36 -3.61 3.28 18.28
CA GLY A 36 -4.07 2.20 19.15
C GLY A 36 -3.55 0.81 18.78
N ARG A 37 -2.33 0.71 18.26
CA ARG A 37 -1.65 -0.56 17.92
C ARG A 37 -2.42 -1.39 16.90
N LEU A 38 -2.94 -0.72 15.88
CA LEU A 38 -3.68 -1.30 14.78
C LEU A 38 -2.92 -1.06 13.47
N PHE A 39 -2.92 -2.06 12.59
CA PHE A 39 -2.39 -1.91 11.24
C PHE A 39 -3.52 -1.54 10.28
N VAL A 40 -3.21 -0.83 9.21
CA VAL A 40 -4.19 -0.41 8.19
C VAL A 40 -3.89 -0.99 6.82
N ALA A 41 -2.63 -1.39 6.57
CA ALA A 41 -2.20 -2.12 5.39
C ALA A 41 -1.99 -3.61 5.70
N ASN A 42 -1.33 -3.96 6.80
CA ASN A 42 -1.08 -5.34 7.21
C ASN A 42 -2.27 -5.94 7.98
N LEU A 43 -3.24 -6.50 7.28
CA LEU A 43 -4.50 -6.99 7.87
C LEU A 43 -4.38 -8.32 8.60
N THR A 44 -3.37 -9.14 8.33
CA THR A 44 -3.21 -10.46 8.95
C THR A 44 -3.14 -10.35 10.48
N GLY A 45 -2.38 -9.37 10.98
CA GLY A 45 -2.33 -9.08 12.42
C GLY A 45 -3.69 -8.68 13.00
N ASN A 46 -4.44 -7.81 12.29
CA ASN A 46 -5.78 -7.42 12.72
C ASN A 46 -6.74 -8.62 12.76
N THR A 47 -6.64 -9.55 11.81
CA THR A 47 -7.47 -10.76 11.77
C THR A 47 -7.23 -11.65 13.00
N VAL A 48 -5.97 -11.88 13.36
CA VAL A 48 -5.61 -12.66 14.56
C VAL A 48 -6.15 -11.99 15.83
N PHE A 49 -5.90 -10.70 15.97
CA PHE A 49 -6.36 -9.98 17.16
C PHE A 49 -7.88 -9.75 17.17
N PHE A 50 -8.55 -9.72 16.03
CA PHE A 50 -10.02 -9.76 15.97
C PHE A 50 -10.54 -11.03 16.61
N ALA A 51 -10.03 -12.20 16.21
CA ALA A 51 -10.43 -13.48 16.78
C ALA A 51 -10.11 -13.57 18.29
N TYR A 52 -8.94 -13.09 18.70
CA TYR A 52 -8.55 -13.03 20.11
C TYR A 52 -9.51 -12.17 20.95
N HIS A 53 -9.81 -10.94 20.51
CA HIS A 53 -10.72 -10.06 21.23
C HIS A 53 -12.16 -10.58 21.25
N LEU A 54 -12.56 -11.31 20.19
CA LEU A 54 -13.87 -11.96 20.15
C LEU A 54 -13.96 -13.07 21.21
N ALA A 55 -12.92 -13.90 21.36
CA ALA A 55 -12.84 -14.96 22.35
C ALA A 55 -12.85 -14.42 23.79
N GLU A 56 -12.12 -13.32 24.01
CA GLU A 56 -12.04 -12.63 25.31
C GLU A 56 -13.26 -11.72 25.59
N ARG A 57 -14.25 -11.70 24.71
CA ARG A 57 -15.47 -10.85 24.82
C ARG A 57 -15.19 -9.34 24.89
N HIS A 58 -14.06 -8.90 24.36
CA HIS A 58 -13.71 -7.49 24.20
C HIS A 58 -14.34 -6.92 22.93
N TRP A 59 -15.68 -6.81 22.91
CA TRP A 59 -16.50 -6.54 21.72
C TRP A 59 -16.09 -5.26 20.98
N LEU A 60 -15.80 -4.17 21.69
CA LEU A 60 -15.40 -2.90 21.05
C LEU A 60 -14.09 -3.04 20.28
N SER A 61 -13.10 -3.69 20.90
CA SER A 61 -11.80 -3.93 20.25
C SER A 61 -11.91 -4.89 19.07
N ALA A 62 -12.79 -5.88 19.14
CA ALA A 62 -13.10 -6.76 18.02
C ALA A 62 -13.76 -5.98 16.88
N LEU A 63 -14.77 -5.16 17.18
CA LEU A 63 -15.47 -4.34 16.17
C LEU A 63 -14.55 -3.33 15.48
N GLU A 64 -13.61 -2.69 16.21
CA GLU A 64 -12.61 -1.80 15.60
C GLU A 64 -11.77 -2.53 14.55
N ARG A 65 -11.28 -3.75 14.85
CA ARG A 65 -10.46 -4.53 13.91
C ARG A 65 -11.28 -5.00 12.72
N LEU A 66 -12.52 -5.44 12.96
CA LEU A 66 -13.42 -5.82 11.87
C LEU A 66 -13.71 -4.62 10.96
N ALA A 67 -13.96 -3.43 11.52
CA ALA A 67 -14.18 -2.22 10.75
C ALA A 67 -12.99 -1.87 9.85
N ILE A 68 -11.76 -2.02 10.35
CA ILE A 68 -10.54 -1.81 9.55
C ILE A 68 -10.45 -2.82 8.40
N ILE A 69 -10.70 -4.11 8.67
CA ILE A 69 -10.66 -5.17 7.66
C ILE A 69 -11.71 -4.90 6.57
N LEU A 70 -12.94 -4.59 6.96
CA LEU A 70 -14.03 -4.29 6.03
C LEU A 70 -13.76 -3.00 5.24
N SER A 71 -13.14 -2.02 5.88
CA SER A 71 -12.77 -0.77 5.21
C SER A 71 -11.70 -0.96 4.14
N PHE A 72 -10.65 -1.72 4.44
CA PHE A 72 -9.65 -2.09 3.43
C PHE A 72 -10.31 -2.84 2.25
N PHE A 73 -11.16 -3.82 2.56
CA PHE A 73 -11.91 -4.56 1.54
C PHE A 73 -12.78 -3.63 0.67
N SER A 74 -13.44 -2.66 1.28
CA SER A 74 -14.22 -1.66 0.55
C SER A 74 -13.33 -0.75 -0.33
N GLY A 75 -12.09 -0.46 0.10
CA GLY A 75 -11.10 0.27 -0.70
C GLY A 75 -10.72 -0.49 -1.98
N VAL A 76 -10.47 -1.81 -1.86
CA VAL A 76 -10.23 -2.69 -3.02
C VAL A 76 -11.42 -2.67 -3.98
N ILE A 77 -12.64 -2.79 -3.47
CA ILE A 77 -13.86 -2.73 -4.29
C ILE A 77 -14.00 -1.38 -4.98
N THR A 78 -13.73 -0.30 -4.26
CA THR A 78 -13.81 1.06 -4.80
C THR A 78 -12.86 1.23 -5.98
N ASP A 79 -11.61 0.78 -5.85
CA ASP A 79 -10.64 0.87 -6.96
C ASP A 79 -11.11 0.08 -8.18
N ARG A 80 -11.67 -1.12 -8.00
CA ARG A 80 -12.27 -1.90 -9.09
C ARG A 80 -13.40 -1.17 -9.82
N PHE A 81 -14.24 -0.46 -9.08
CA PHE A 81 -15.27 0.38 -9.68
C PHE A 81 -14.68 1.56 -10.43
N VAL A 82 -13.68 2.24 -9.86
CA VAL A 82 -12.96 3.34 -10.52
C VAL A 82 -12.32 2.87 -11.81
N GLN A 83 -11.63 1.73 -11.80
CA GLN A 83 -11.01 1.15 -13.00
C GLN A 83 -12.06 0.84 -14.09
N ARG A 84 -13.19 0.22 -13.72
CA ARG A 84 -14.28 -0.09 -14.67
C ARG A 84 -14.92 1.18 -15.22
N TRP A 85 -15.17 2.17 -14.38
CA TRP A 85 -15.75 3.45 -14.80
C TRP A 85 -14.84 4.19 -15.77
N ILE A 86 -13.54 4.22 -15.53
CA ILE A 86 -12.55 4.81 -16.44
C ILE A 86 -12.52 4.04 -17.76
N ALA A 87 -12.54 2.69 -17.71
CA ALA A 87 -12.52 1.85 -18.91
C ALA A 87 -13.77 1.99 -19.78
N SER A 88 -14.94 2.28 -19.18
CA SER A 88 -16.20 2.50 -19.90
C SER A 88 -16.34 3.91 -20.50
N GLY A 89 -15.55 4.87 -20.01
CA GLY A 89 -15.59 6.25 -20.45
C GLY A 89 -14.66 6.55 -21.63
N ARG A 90 -14.96 7.60 -22.38
CA ARG A 90 -14.08 8.11 -23.47
C ARG A 90 -12.85 8.87 -22.94
N ARG A 91 -12.61 8.87 -21.63
CA ARG A 91 -11.50 9.61 -20.99
C ARG A 91 -10.26 8.74 -20.90
N ALA A 92 -9.14 9.23 -21.42
CA ALA A 92 -7.82 8.59 -21.35
C ALA A 92 -7.15 8.73 -19.96
N TRP A 93 -7.91 8.59 -18.88
CA TRP A 93 -7.37 8.65 -17.52
C TRP A 93 -6.66 7.33 -17.17
N ASN A 94 -5.56 7.42 -16.43
CA ASN A 94 -4.90 6.24 -15.87
C ASN A 94 -5.51 5.95 -14.50
N PRO A 95 -6.11 4.75 -14.27
CA PRO A 95 -6.66 4.40 -12.97
C PRO A 95 -5.65 4.56 -11.82
N ALA A 96 -4.40 4.15 -12.01
CA ALA A 96 -3.36 4.29 -11.01
C ALA A 96 -3.10 5.77 -10.61
N VAL A 97 -3.17 6.69 -11.56
CA VAL A 97 -3.03 8.13 -11.29
C VAL A 97 -4.21 8.63 -10.44
N VAL A 98 -5.42 8.20 -10.76
CA VAL A 98 -6.62 8.59 -9.98
C VAL A 98 -6.52 8.08 -8.54
N SER A 99 -6.11 6.81 -8.36
CA SER A 99 -5.94 6.23 -7.03
C SER A 99 -4.86 6.97 -6.21
N LEU A 100 -3.72 7.33 -6.82
CA LEU A 100 -2.69 8.13 -6.14
C LEU A 100 -3.16 9.55 -5.80
N ILE A 101 -3.97 10.19 -6.64
CA ILE A 101 -4.56 11.52 -6.32
C ILE A 101 -5.48 11.42 -5.11
N ILE A 102 -6.36 10.41 -5.08
CA ILE A 102 -7.26 10.18 -3.95
C ILE A 102 -6.45 9.92 -2.68
N GLU A 103 -5.45 9.04 -2.75
CA GLU A 103 -4.58 8.69 -1.63
C GLU A 103 -3.85 9.91 -1.08
N CYS A 104 -3.23 10.71 -1.95
CA CYS A 104 -2.54 11.94 -1.54
C CYS A 104 -3.49 12.91 -0.84
N GLY A 105 -4.67 13.15 -1.41
CA GLY A 105 -5.68 14.03 -0.82
C GLY A 105 -6.14 13.55 0.55
N VAL A 106 -6.39 12.25 0.69
CA VAL A 106 -6.79 11.65 1.98
C VAL A 106 -5.67 11.79 3.01
N LEU A 107 -4.43 11.40 2.69
CA LEU A 107 -3.30 11.50 3.63
C LEU A 107 -3.07 12.95 4.08
N CYS A 108 -3.11 13.91 3.18
CA CYS A 108 -3.02 15.32 3.52
C CYS A 108 -4.17 15.77 4.42
N ALA A 109 -5.41 15.45 4.06
CA ALA A 109 -6.59 15.80 4.88
C ALA A 109 -6.49 15.23 6.29
N LEU A 110 -6.13 13.94 6.42
CA LEU A 110 -5.99 13.28 7.71
C LEU A 110 -4.84 13.85 8.55
N ALA A 111 -3.74 14.27 7.94
CA ALA A 111 -2.63 14.92 8.63
C ALA A 111 -3.08 16.22 9.34
N PHE A 112 -4.01 16.98 8.74
CA PHE A 112 -4.56 18.21 9.31
C PHE A 112 -5.73 17.96 10.27
N LEU A 113 -6.62 17.01 9.94
CA LEU A 113 -7.77 16.66 10.79
C LEU A 113 -7.36 15.93 12.08
N SER A 114 -6.17 15.37 12.13
CA SER A 114 -5.64 14.60 13.26
C SER A 114 -5.48 15.38 14.57
N THR A 115 -5.64 16.70 14.55
CA THR A 115 -5.65 17.55 15.74
C THR A 115 -6.92 17.38 16.60
N TYR A 116 -7.97 16.74 16.05
CA TYR A 116 -9.22 16.48 16.74
C TYR A 116 -9.26 15.05 17.28
N GLY A 117 -8.87 14.84 18.54
CA GLY A 117 -8.67 13.53 19.18
C GLY A 117 -9.87 12.57 19.21
N SER A 118 -11.10 13.06 18.93
CA SER A 118 -12.32 12.24 18.90
C SER A 118 -12.47 11.37 17.64
N LEU A 119 -11.59 11.49 16.65
CA LEU A 119 -11.73 10.88 15.32
C LEU A 119 -10.89 9.61 15.10
N ARG A 120 -10.32 9.00 16.15
CA ARG A 120 -9.37 7.88 16.02
C ARG A 120 -9.88 6.76 15.10
N VAL A 121 -11.09 6.27 15.33
CA VAL A 121 -11.66 5.17 14.52
C VAL A 121 -11.90 5.62 13.08
N ALA A 122 -12.39 6.83 12.88
CA ALA A 122 -12.59 7.38 11.54
C ALA A 122 -11.26 7.49 10.78
N LEU A 123 -10.18 7.93 11.44
CA LEU A 123 -8.83 7.98 10.86
C LEU A 123 -8.36 6.59 10.44
N LEU A 124 -8.49 5.58 11.32
CA LEU A 124 -8.11 4.19 11.02
C LEU A 124 -8.87 3.61 9.84
N VAL A 125 -10.19 3.77 9.82
CA VAL A 125 -11.08 3.28 8.75
C VAL A 125 -10.72 3.96 7.43
N THR A 126 -10.52 5.27 7.43
CA THR A 126 -10.15 6.01 6.20
C THR A 126 -8.77 5.61 5.70
N LEU A 127 -7.77 5.46 6.58
CA LEU A 127 -6.44 4.98 6.20
C LEU A 127 -6.48 3.56 5.64
N ALA A 128 -7.24 2.65 6.27
CA ALA A 128 -7.39 1.29 5.78
C ALA A 128 -8.05 1.23 4.41
N TRP A 129 -9.08 2.04 4.19
CA TRP A 129 -9.72 2.17 2.87
C TRP A 129 -8.73 2.65 1.81
N THR A 130 -7.93 3.66 2.13
CA THR A 130 -6.92 4.20 1.22
C THR A 130 -5.84 3.17 0.88
N MET A 131 -5.40 2.37 1.87
CA MET A 131 -4.43 1.29 1.65
C MET A 131 -5.02 0.16 0.80
N GLY A 132 -6.30 -0.16 0.95
CA GLY A 132 -7.01 -1.11 0.10
C GLY A 132 -7.07 -0.64 -1.36
N LEU A 133 -7.35 0.63 -1.57
CA LEU A 133 -7.37 1.28 -2.88
C LEU A 133 -5.98 1.23 -3.55
N GLN A 134 -4.91 1.63 -2.85
CA GLN A 134 -3.54 1.55 -3.35
C GLN A 134 -3.15 0.11 -3.70
N ASN A 135 -3.46 -0.84 -2.85
CA ASN A 135 -3.09 -2.25 -3.04
C ASN A 135 -3.71 -2.85 -4.30
N ASP A 136 -4.96 -2.50 -4.63
CA ASP A 136 -5.63 -2.98 -5.84
C ASP A 136 -5.13 -2.27 -7.10
N ALA A 137 -4.93 -0.95 -7.04
CA ALA A 137 -4.44 -0.15 -8.16
C ALA A 137 -3.06 -0.63 -8.66
N PHE A 138 -2.25 -1.22 -7.80
CA PHE A 138 -0.87 -1.64 -8.08
C PHE A 138 -0.61 -3.13 -7.83
N GLN A 139 -1.59 -4.01 -8.04
CA GLN A 139 -1.41 -5.46 -7.96
C GLN A 139 -0.30 -6.00 -8.85
N THR A 140 -0.03 -5.30 -9.97
CA THR A 140 1.05 -5.63 -10.88
C THR A 140 1.85 -4.38 -11.21
N VAL A 141 3.14 -4.41 -10.96
CA VAL A 141 4.07 -3.35 -11.37
C VAL A 141 5.10 -3.94 -12.32
N GLY A 142 4.96 -3.63 -13.61
CA GLY A 142 5.73 -4.30 -14.66
C GLY A 142 5.39 -5.80 -14.73
N PRO A 143 6.39 -6.68 -14.83
CA PRO A 143 6.18 -8.14 -14.92
C PRO A 143 5.96 -8.81 -13.56
N VAL A 144 5.95 -8.07 -12.46
CA VAL A 144 5.92 -8.62 -11.10
C VAL A 144 4.55 -8.41 -10.47
N SER A 145 3.93 -9.50 -10.03
CA SER A 145 2.74 -9.44 -9.16
C SER A 145 3.19 -9.19 -7.72
N LEU A 146 2.83 -8.05 -7.19
CA LEU A 146 3.17 -7.56 -5.85
C LEU A 146 1.90 -7.28 -5.06
N ASN A 147 2.01 -7.49 -3.75
CA ASN A 147 1.06 -6.93 -2.80
C ASN A 147 1.79 -5.87 -1.97
N THR A 148 1.56 -4.60 -2.24
CA THR A 148 2.24 -3.50 -1.53
C THR A 148 1.95 -3.49 -0.04
N ALA A 149 0.85 -4.11 0.38
CA ALA A 149 0.38 -4.23 1.76
C ALA A 149 0.59 -5.62 2.38
N PHE A 150 0.89 -6.68 1.60
CA PHE A 150 0.96 -8.06 2.08
C PHE A 150 2.38 -8.63 2.01
N ILE A 151 3.26 -8.08 2.81
CA ILE A 151 4.71 -8.38 2.82
C ILE A 151 5.02 -9.86 3.09
N THR A 152 4.23 -10.57 3.92
CA THR A 152 4.47 -11.99 4.22
C THR A 152 4.39 -12.87 2.96
N GLY A 153 3.41 -12.62 2.08
CA GLY A 153 3.31 -13.34 0.81
C GLY A 153 4.47 -13.03 -0.13
N ASP A 154 4.98 -11.81 -0.10
CA ASP A 154 6.11 -11.43 -0.93
C ASP A 154 7.44 -12.01 -0.41
N ILE A 155 7.63 -12.16 0.90
CA ILE A 155 8.75 -12.91 1.50
C ILE A 155 8.72 -14.37 1.05
N GLN A 156 7.55 -15.02 1.06
CA GLN A 156 7.40 -16.39 0.57
C GLN A 156 7.81 -16.50 -0.90
N LYS A 157 7.29 -15.61 -1.77
CA LYS A 157 7.65 -15.57 -3.19
C LYS A 157 9.16 -15.33 -3.39
N LEU A 158 9.77 -14.48 -2.56
CA LEU A 158 11.20 -14.20 -2.57
C LEU A 158 12.01 -15.47 -2.26
N GLY A 159 11.64 -16.20 -1.19
CA GLY A 159 12.27 -17.47 -0.85
C GLY A 159 12.18 -18.50 -1.98
N ILE A 160 11.00 -18.65 -2.59
CA ILE A 160 10.80 -19.54 -3.75
C ILE A 160 11.67 -19.09 -4.93
N ALA A 161 11.71 -17.79 -5.23
CA ALA A 161 12.50 -17.27 -6.35
C ALA A 161 14.02 -17.48 -6.13
N ILE A 162 14.51 -17.36 -4.90
CA ILE A 162 15.92 -17.63 -4.57
C ILE A 162 16.25 -19.12 -4.73
N ALA A 163 15.37 -20.01 -4.28
CA ALA A 163 15.57 -21.45 -4.31
C ALA A 163 15.35 -22.08 -5.71
N SER A 164 14.66 -21.38 -6.62
CA SER A 164 14.37 -21.92 -7.95
C SER A 164 15.62 -22.04 -8.83
N GLN A 165 15.68 -23.09 -9.66
CA GLN A 165 16.70 -23.28 -10.68
C GLN A 165 16.10 -22.93 -12.05
N PRO A 166 16.55 -21.85 -12.71
CA PRO A 166 16.06 -21.48 -14.02
C PRO A 166 16.51 -22.45 -15.10
N ALA A 167 15.61 -22.77 -16.03
CA ALA A 167 15.88 -23.74 -17.10
C ALA A 167 16.72 -23.13 -18.25
N ASP A 168 16.64 -21.80 -18.44
CA ASP A 168 17.29 -21.08 -19.54
C ASP A 168 17.67 -19.64 -19.14
N GLU A 169 18.29 -18.92 -20.06
CA GLU A 169 18.73 -17.54 -19.85
C GLU A 169 17.55 -16.57 -19.62
N GLN A 170 16.43 -16.80 -20.31
CA GLN A 170 15.23 -15.95 -20.17
C GLN A 170 14.58 -16.16 -18.80
N ALA A 171 14.49 -17.40 -18.32
CA ALA A 171 14.04 -17.76 -16.99
C ALA A 171 14.97 -17.15 -15.92
N THR A 172 16.29 -17.13 -16.16
CA THR A 172 17.27 -16.50 -15.27
C THR A 172 17.06 -15.00 -15.16
N LYS A 173 16.83 -14.29 -16.25
CA LYS A 173 16.52 -12.85 -16.25
C LYS A 173 15.23 -12.54 -15.50
N LYS A 174 14.18 -13.32 -15.75
CA LYS A 174 12.88 -13.18 -15.08
C LYS A 174 13.00 -13.41 -13.57
N ARG A 175 13.68 -14.47 -13.16
CA ARG A 175 13.97 -14.77 -11.75
C ARG A 175 14.73 -13.63 -11.08
N ARG A 176 15.80 -13.11 -11.71
CA ARG A 176 16.58 -11.99 -11.17
C ARG A 176 15.71 -10.76 -10.96
N GLN A 177 14.87 -10.41 -11.92
CA GLN A 177 13.92 -9.30 -11.78
C GLN A 177 12.95 -9.53 -10.62
N GLN A 178 12.41 -10.74 -10.48
CA GLN A 178 11.50 -11.10 -9.40
C GLN A 178 12.17 -10.96 -8.02
N VAL A 179 13.39 -11.54 -7.86
CA VAL A 179 14.17 -11.44 -6.62
C VAL A 179 14.43 -9.98 -6.24
N ILE A 180 14.92 -9.17 -7.19
CA ILE A 180 15.20 -7.76 -6.94
C ILE A 180 13.92 -7.01 -6.56
N SER A 181 12.81 -7.23 -7.27
CA SER A 181 11.54 -6.55 -6.98
C SER A 181 11.00 -6.87 -5.59
N LEU A 182 10.99 -8.16 -5.22
CA LEU A 182 10.47 -8.61 -3.92
C LEU A 182 11.38 -8.17 -2.76
N ALA A 183 12.71 -8.23 -2.94
CA ALA A 183 13.65 -7.68 -1.97
C ALA A 183 13.50 -6.16 -1.82
N THR A 184 13.33 -5.44 -2.92
CA THR A 184 13.04 -4.00 -2.90
C THR A 184 11.74 -3.69 -2.17
N ALA A 185 10.68 -4.46 -2.39
CA ALA A 185 9.40 -4.28 -1.71
C ALA A 185 9.55 -4.42 -0.19
N TRP A 186 10.21 -5.49 0.27
CA TRP A 186 10.43 -5.73 1.69
C TRP A 186 11.30 -4.65 2.34
N LEU A 187 12.46 -4.34 1.74
CA LEU A 187 13.36 -3.30 2.26
C LEU A 187 12.69 -1.92 2.29
N ALA A 188 11.97 -1.57 1.25
CA ALA A 188 11.27 -0.29 1.17
C ALA A 188 10.15 -0.19 2.22
N TYR A 189 9.41 -1.27 2.47
CA TYR A 189 8.42 -1.29 3.54
C TYR A 189 9.06 -1.05 4.91
N VAL A 190 10.21 -1.71 5.20
CA VAL A 190 10.96 -1.51 6.44
C VAL A 190 11.43 -0.06 6.56
N VAL A 191 12.02 0.50 5.51
CA VAL A 191 12.46 1.90 5.49
C VAL A 191 11.28 2.85 5.71
N GLY A 192 10.17 2.62 5.03
CA GLY A 192 8.94 3.38 5.22
C GLY A 192 8.43 3.31 6.66
N ALA A 193 8.41 2.12 7.26
CA ALA A 193 8.02 1.94 8.66
C ALA A 193 8.94 2.70 9.62
N ILE A 194 10.25 2.71 9.38
CA ILE A 194 11.22 3.51 10.16
C ILE A 194 10.91 5.00 10.00
N LEU A 195 10.71 5.49 8.79
CA LEU A 195 10.37 6.90 8.53
C LEU A 195 9.07 7.31 9.22
N GLY A 196 8.03 6.47 9.14
CA GLY A 196 6.77 6.68 9.84
C GLY A 196 6.92 6.69 11.35
N ALA A 197 7.69 5.75 11.89
CA ALA A 197 7.95 5.66 13.34
C ALA A 197 8.72 6.87 13.85
N VAL A 198 9.84 7.23 13.22
CA VAL A 198 10.64 8.41 13.59
C VAL A 198 9.84 9.69 13.42
N GLY A 199 9.17 9.87 12.27
CA GLY A 199 8.32 11.02 12.03
C GLY A 199 7.20 11.17 13.06
N SER A 200 6.63 10.04 13.52
CA SER A 200 5.59 10.05 14.54
C SER A 200 6.05 10.62 15.87
N GLN A 201 7.31 10.42 16.25
CA GLN A 201 7.87 10.93 17.52
C GLN A 201 7.90 12.44 17.54
N THR A 202 8.22 13.08 16.42
CA THR A 202 8.38 14.54 16.31
C THR A 202 7.07 15.24 15.90
N PHE A 203 6.34 14.67 14.95
CA PHE A 203 5.20 15.34 14.32
C PHE A 203 3.85 14.71 14.64
N ALA A 204 3.81 13.67 15.48
CA ALA A 204 2.60 12.90 15.78
C ALA A 204 1.91 12.42 14.47
N LEU A 205 0.60 12.63 14.34
CA LEU A 205 -0.15 12.24 13.13
C LEU A 205 0.09 13.17 11.93
N ARG A 206 0.66 14.36 12.11
CA ARG A 206 1.13 15.19 10.98
C ARG A 206 2.25 14.50 10.18
N ALA A 207 2.91 13.49 10.75
CA ALA A 207 3.86 12.66 10.02
C ALA A 207 3.22 11.88 8.84
N LEU A 208 1.87 11.85 8.70
CA LEU A 208 1.18 11.41 7.48
C LEU A 208 1.56 12.23 6.24
N LEU A 209 2.13 13.41 6.41
CA LEU A 209 2.71 14.18 5.30
C LEU A 209 3.94 13.49 4.68
N ILE A 210 4.64 12.60 5.41
CA ILE A 210 5.76 11.82 4.88
C ILE A 210 5.26 10.85 3.80
N PRO A 211 4.33 9.91 4.07
CA PRO A 211 3.77 9.07 3.01
C PRO A 211 3.05 9.89 1.93
N ALA A 212 2.39 11.00 2.24
CA ALA A 212 1.80 11.89 1.25
C ALA A 212 2.84 12.44 0.26
N ALA A 213 4.03 12.84 0.73
CA ALA A 213 5.13 13.27 -0.13
C ALA A 213 5.63 12.12 -1.03
N LEU A 214 5.71 10.89 -0.51
CA LEU A 214 6.08 9.72 -1.31
C LEU A 214 5.02 9.43 -2.39
N VAL A 215 3.73 9.59 -2.08
CA VAL A 215 2.63 9.48 -3.07
C VAL A 215 2.78 10.54 -4.16
N LEU A 216 3.12 11.79 -3.82
CA LEU A 216 3.36 12.84 -4.81
C LEU A 216 4.51 12.49 -5.76
N ILE A 217 5.59 11.90 -5.24
CA ILE A 217 6.71 11.43 -6.07
C ILE A 217 6.25 10.30 -7.00
N ALA A 218 5.49 9.32 -6.48
CA ALA A 218 4.93 8.24 -7.30
C ALA A 218 3.99 8.78 -8.39
N LEU A 219 3.12 9.73 -8.05
CA LEU A 219 2.22 10.40 -8.98
C LEU A 219 2.99 11.14 -10.09
N ALA A 220 4.02 11.89 -9.73
CA ALA A 220 4.86 12.59 -10.71
C ALA A 220 5.57 11.62 -11.67
N MET A 221 5.99 10.44 -11.19
CA MET A 221 6.56 9.39 -12.02
C MET A 221 5.53 8.80 -12.98
N GLU A 222 4.31 8.53 -12.51
CA GLU A 222 3.22 8.00 -13.33
C GLU A 222 2.81 8.98 -14.45
N LEU A 223 2.78 10.28 -14.13
CA LEU A 223 2.47 11.33 -15.13
C LEU A 223 3.57 11.47 -16.19
N ARG A 224 4.85 11.37 -15.79
CA ARG A 224 5.99 11.43 -16.72
C ARG A 224 6.11 10.20 -17.63
N ALA A 225 5.72 9.04 -17.17
CA ALA A 225 5.75 7.81 -17.98
C ALA A 225 4.74 7.82 -19.15
N ARG A 226 3.82 8.80 -19.18
CA ARG A 226 2.78 8.97 -20.23
C ARG A 226 3.21 9.90 -21.36
N ASN A 227 4.12 10.82 -21.11
CA ASN A 227 4.68 11.73 -22.10
C ASN A 227 5.90 11.11 -22.77
#